data_f65aa308c9872138b723e58aff3c3c7c
#
_entry.id   f65aa308c9872138b723e58aff3c3c7c
#
_cell.length_a   1.000
_cell.length_b   1.000
_cell.length_c   1.000
_cell.angle_alpha   90.00
_cell.angle_beta   90.00
_cell.angle_gamma   90.00
#
_symmetry.space_group_name_H-M   'P 1'
#
loop_
_entity.id
_entity.type
_entity.pdbx_description
1 polymer ?
#
loop_
_entity_poly.entity_id
_entity_poly.type
_entity_poly.pdbx_seq_one_letter_code
_entity_poly.pdbx_strand_id
1 'polypeptide(L)'
;MSLVPDISNADYHAGDRLSQSTAKLLETKTPMHVRHELDNPKPDDFAPYLVGGCTHTAVLEPGKLQEEYDCLPDEIDGKSSRTAYYKEAVKELKASRPNVRWMKKADYDLSLTMADALLGNKFLSERLADVNSLVEHSGFFTYEGAECKLRPDLFCPDAKLVIDLKTTAGEASPRGFSSSVKRYGYTFQAAWYLEGLRSLGIPATSFVFVVVEKAPPHAVGVYRLSGSDIRAELPRVQSACRTWATCKSADVWPGYSDECVELDLHPFSDKRRLSLREIQEQFGATPYLANQVMDEYHLDVKWIGNRKTVDAGDFQNAWRGFQAGKNKSEEAA
;
A
#
# COMPACT_ATOMS: atom_id res chain seq x y z
N MET A 1 -4.14 20.87 -17.18
CA MET A 1 -4.23 19.46 -17.63
C MET A 1 -5.46 18.86 -16.97
N SER A 2 -6.15 17.92 -17.61
CA SER A 2 -7.42 17.35 -17.10
C SER A 2 -7.27 15.85 -16.91
N LEU A 3 -8.09 15.29 -16.04
CA LEU A 3 -8.28 13.84 -15.98
C LEU A 3 -9.02 13.38 -17.24
N VAL A 4 -8.66 12.22 -17.76
CA VAL A 4 -9.17 11.66 -19.01
C VAL A 4 -10.04 10.45 -18.68
N PRO A 5 -11.32 10.43 -19.09
CA PRO A 5 -12.19 9.28 -18.93
C PRO A 5 -11.85 8.17 -19.93
N ASP A 6 -12.41 7.00 -19.72
CA ASP A 6 -12.54 5.90 -20.69
C ASP A 6 -11.24 5.39 -21.34
N ILE A 7 -10.11 5.52 -20.64
CA ILE A 7 -8.88 4.82 -21.04
C ILE A 7 -9.00 3.35 -20.62
N SER A 8 -8.90 2.42 -21.58
CA SER A 8 -8.96 1.00 -21.27
C SER A 8 -7.84 0.59 -20.28
N ASN A 9 -8.06 -0.47 -19.51
CA ASN A 9 -7.02 -1.00 -18.63
C ASN A 9 -5.76 -1.39 -19.42
N ALA A 10 -5.92 -1.98 -20.60
CA ALA A 10 -4.82 -2.33 -21.48
C ALA A 10 -4.01 -1.09 -21.88
N ASP A 11 -4.65 -0.01 -22.36
CA ASP A 11 -3.97 1.22 -22.77
C ASP A 11 -3.35 1.94 -21.57
N TYR A 12 -4.01 1.95 -20.41
CA TYR A 12 -3.45 2.52 -19.19
C TYR A 12 -2.17 1.80 -18.75
N HIS A 13 -2.13 0.48 -18.86
CA HIS A 13 -0.97 -0.31 -18.48
C HIS A 13 0.11 -0.40 -19.55
N ALA A 14 -0.22 -0.33 -20.84
CA ALA A 14 0.73 -0.41 -21.93
C ALA A 14 1.75 0.75 -21.97
N GLY A 15 1.40 1.91 -21.39
CA GLY A 15 2.31 3.06 -21.36
C GLY A 15 3.46 2.90 -20.38
N ASP A 16 4.67 3.30 -20.80
CA ASP A 16 5.92 3.25 -20.05
C ASP A 16 6.04 4.40 -19.02
N ARG A 17 4.91 4.73 -18.36
CA ARG A 17 4.84 5.74 -17.31
C ARG A 17 4.84 5.09 -15.94
N LEU A 18 5.51 5.74 -14.99
CA LEU A 18 5.58 5.29 -13.61
C LEU A 18 4.18 5.32 -12.98
N SER A 19 3.70 4.16 -12.55
CA SER A 19 2.46 4.02 -11.79
C SER A 19 2.72 4.02 -10.28
N GLN A 20 1.68 4.20 -9.50
CA GLN A 20 1.74 4.11 -8.04
C GLN A 20 2.32 2.77 -7.56
N SER A 21 1.88 1.66 -8.14
CA SER A 21 2.34 0.32 -7.76
C SER A 21 3.81 0.10 -8.11
N THR A 22 4.25 0.56 -9.28
CA THR A 22 5.65 0.48 -9.71
C THR A 22 6.55 1.39 -8.86
N ALA A 23 6.11 2.62 -8.55
CA ALA A 23 6.84 3.53 -7.67
C ALA A 23 7.02 2.94 -6.28
N LYS A 24 5.98 2.32 -5.73
CA LYS A 24 6.03 1.64 -4.44
C LYS A 24 6.95 0.42 -4.46
N LEU A 25 7.05 -0.28 -5.59
CA LEU A 25 7.97 -1.41 -5.73
C LEU A 25 9.42 -0.94 -5.64
N LEU A 26 9.77 0.23 -6.19
CA LEU A 26 11.11 0.84 -6.07
C LEU A 26 11.51 1.17 -4.62
N GLU A 27 10.54 1.29 -3.70
CA GLU A 27 10.82 1.50 -2.28
C GLU A 27 11.29 0.23 -1.55
N THR A 28 10.97 -0.93 -2.08
CA THR A 28 11.20 -2.22 -1.42
C THR A 28 12.11 -3.16 -2.21
N LYS A 29 12.34 -2.85 -3.46
CA LYS A 29 13.11 -3.65 -4.42
C LYS A 29 14.12 -2.78 -5.16
N THR A 30 15.17 -3.41 -5.69
CA THR A 30 16.12 -2.70 -6.56
C THR A 30 15.47 -2.37 -7.92
N PRO A 31 15.99 -1.37 -8.64
CA PRO A 31 15.54 -1.09 -10.01
C PRO A 31 15.58 -2.31 -10.94
N MET A 32 16.56 -3.19 -10.81
CA MET A 32 16.65 -4.44 -11.58
C MET A 32 15.41 -5.35 -11.36
N HIS A 33 14.94 -5.47 -10.13
CA HIS A 33 13.72 -6.24 -9.84
C HIS A 33 12.49 -5.61 -10.46
N VAL A 34 12.42 -4.27 -10.40
CA VAL A 34 11.30 -3.53 -11.00
C VAL A 34 11.27 -3.73 -12.51
N ARG A 35 12.43 -3.62 -13.19
CA ARG A 35 12.55 -3.87 -14.63
C ARG A 35 12.12 -5.30 -14.97
N HIS A 36 12.58 -6.27 -14.20
CA HIS A 36 12.18 -7.66 -14.38
C HIS A 36 10.66 -7.88 -14.26
N GLU A 37 10.00 -7.27 -13.27
CA GLU A 37 8.54 -7.40 -13.13
C GLU A 37 7.77 -6.72 -14.27
N LEU A 38 8.30 -5.62 -14.81
CA LEU A 38 7.71 -4.95 -15.97
C LEU A 38 7.87 -5.74 -17.26
N ASP A 39 9.00 -6.41 -17.44
CA ASP A 39 9.27 -7.27 -18.60
C ASP A 39 8.53 -8.60 -18.53
N ASN A 40 8.12 -9.01 -17.34
CA ASN A 40 7.41 -10.26 -17.07
C ASN A 40 6.11 -9.99 -16.28
N PRO A 41 5.14 -9.30 -16.88
CA PRO A 41 3.90 -8.97 -16.20
C PRO A 41 3.15 -10.24 -15.78
N LYS A 42 2.54 -10.19 -14.59
CA LYS A 42 1.68 -11.29 -14.14
C LYS A 42 0.45 -11.38 -15.04
N PRO A 43 -0.05 -12.60 -15.27
CA PRO A 43 -1.29 -12.76 -16.02
C PRO A 43 -2.46 -12.00 -15.40
N ASP A 44 -3.34 -11.45 -16.21
CA ASP A 44 -4.53 -10.69 -15.77
C ASP A 44 -5.53 -11.53 -14.98
N ASP A 45 -5.48 -12.86 -15.14
CA ASP A 45 -6.31 -13.83 -14.43
C ASP A 45 -5.68 -14.33 -13.11
N PHE A 46 -4.68 -13.62 -12.57
CA PHE A 46 -4.07 -13.98 -11.30
C PHE A 46 -5.10 -13.97 -10.17
N ALA A 47 -5.50 -15.18 -9.74
CA ALA A 47 -6.63 -15.41 -8.85
C ALA A 47 -6.72 -14.52 -7.60
N PRO A 48 -5.62 -14.15 -6.90
CA PRO A 48 -5.70 -13.25 -5.75
C PRO A 48 -6.26 -11.86 -6.05
N TYR A 49 -6.17 -11.39 -7.29
CA TYR A 49 -6.65 -10.06 -7.70
C TYR A 49 -8.06 -10.07 -8.28
N LEU A 50 -8.54 -11.24 -8.75
CA LEU A 50 -9.83 -11.34 -9.42
C LEU A 50 -11.00 -10.88 -8.56
N VAL A 51 -11.08 -11.34 -7.31
CA VAL A 51 -12.19 -11.01 -6.39
C VAL A 51 -12.22 -9.50 -6.11
N GLY A 52 -11.05 -8.89 -5.83
CA GLY A 52 -10.97 -7.45 -5.63
C GLY A 52 -11.36 -6.66 -6.88
N GLY A 53 -10.77 -6.99 -8.03
CA GLY A 53 -11.06 -6.32 -9.29
C GLY A 53 -12.54 -6.44 -9.71
N CYS A 54 -13.13 -7.63 -9.63
CA CYS A 54 -14.55 -7.84 -9.90
C CYS A 54 -15.45 -6.99 -8.97
N THR A 55 -15.12 -6.91 -7.66
CA THR A 55 -15.84 -6.05 -6.73
C THR A 55 -15.73 -4.57 -7.11
N HIS A 56 -14.52 -4.10 -7.49
CA HIS A 56 -14.31 -2.73 -7.95
C HIS A 56 -15.15 -2.42 -9.19
N THR A 57 -15.07 -3.26 -10.24
CA THR A 57 -15.85 -3.06 -11.47
C THR A 57 -17.36 -3.09 -11.18
N ALA A 58 -17.83 -3.99 -10.31
CA ALA A 58 -19.25 -4.06 -9.95
C ALA A 58 -19.76 -2.79 -9.25
N VAL A 59 -18.92 -2.12 -8.46
CA VAL A 59 -19.27 -0.88 -7.75
C VAL A 59 -19.09 0.36 -8.64
N LEU A 60 -17.96 0.45 -9.32
CA LEU A 60 -17.51 1.68 -9.98
C LEU A 60 -18.00 1.77 -11.43
N GLU A 61 -18.00 0.66 -12.15
CA GLU A 61 -18.35 0.59 -13.57
C GLU A 61 -19.28 -0.60 -13.86
N PRO A 62 -20.48 -0.66 -13.23
CA PRO A 62 -21.36 -1.84 -13.32
C PRO A 62 -21.74 -2.20 -14.78
N GLY A 63 -21.75 -1.23 -15.69
CA GLY A 63 -21.97 -1.47 -17.12
C GLY A 63 -20.88 -2.30 -17.78
N LYS A 64 -19.65 -2.29 -17.27
CA LYS A 64 -18.52 -3.08 -17.80
C LYS A 64 -18.41 -4.47 -17.17
N LEU A 65 -19.16 -4.75 -16.10
CA LEU A 65 -18.96 -5.96 -15.30
C LEU A 65 -19.00 -7.24 -16.14
N GLN A 66 -20.01 -7.42 -16.97
CA GLN A 66 -20.18 -8.62 -17.80
C GLN A 66 -19.22 -8.66 -19.00
N GLU A 67 -18.63 -7.54 -19.36
CA GLU A 67 -17.61 -7.47 -20.40
C GLU A 67 -16.24 -7.88 -19.88
N GLU A 68 -15.97 -7.63 -18.60
CA GLU A 68 -14.67 -7.87 -17.97
C GLU A 68 -14.63 -9.14 -17.10
N TYR A 69 -15.73 -9.51 -16.44
CA TYR A 69 -15.79 -10.62 -15.49
C TYR A 69 -17.02 -11.49 -15.74
N ASP A 70 -16.83 -12.79 -15.58
CA ASP A 70 -17.92 -13.76 -15.58
C ASP A 70 -17.53 -15.00 -14.78
N CYS A 71 -18.50 -15.83 -14.40
CA CYS A 71 -18.23 -17.06 -13.67
C CYS A 71 -18.30 -18.29 -14.58
N LEU A 72 -17.42 -19.23 -14.32
CA LEU A 72 -17.52 -20.55 -14.93
C LEU A 72 -18.76 -21.25 -14.39
N PRO A 73 -19.60 -21.84 -15.25
CA PRO A 73 -20.73 -22.64 -14.81
C PRO A 73 -20.25 -23.87 -14.03
N ASP A 74 -20.99 -24.29 -13.02
CA ASP A 74 -20.65 -25.50 -12.24
C ASP A 74 -20.76 -26.76 -13.09
N GLU A 75 -21.70 -26.76 -14.04
CA GLU A 75 -21.94 -27.83 -15.01
C GLU A 75 -22.21 -27.27 -16.41
N ILE A 76 -21.83 -28.01 -17.43
CA ILE A 76 -22.20 -27.75 -18.83
C ILE A 76 -22.85 -29.01 -19.37
N ASP A 77 -24.09 -28.88 -19.85
CA ASP A 77 -24.92 -30.00 -20.34
C ASP A 77 -24.98 -31.19 -19.33
N GLY A 78 -25.12 -30.90 -18.06
CA GLY A 78 -25.16 -31.88 -16.98
C GLY A 78 -23.82 -32.58 -16.72
N LYS A 79 -22.72 -32.08 -17.26
CA LYS A 79 -21.37 -32.59 -17.05
C LYS A 79 -20.60 -31.69 -16.10
N SER A 80 -20.11 -32.26 -15.02
CA SER A 80 -19.34 -31.57 -14.00
C SER A 80 -17.92 -31.20 -14.47
N SER A 81 -17.26 -30.32 -13.73
CA SER A 81 -15.89 -29.83 -13.99
C SER A 81 -14.81 -30.91 -14.05
N ARG A 82 -15.13 -32.16 -13.62
CA ARG A 82 -14.20 -33.29 -13.66
C ARG A 82 -14.12 -33.98 -15.03
N THR A 83 -15.09 -33.73 -15.92
CA THR A 83 -15.18 -34.40 -17.21
C THR A 83 -14.33 -33.72 -18.28
N ALA A 84 -13.84 -34.51 -19.26
CA ALA A 84 -13.14 -33.98 -20.43
C ALA A 84 -14.04 -33.04 -21.25
N TYR A 85 -15.33 -33.41 -21.35
CA TYR A 85 -16.34 -32.59 -22.03
C TYR A 85 -16.42 -31.19 -21.44
N TYR A 86 -16.57 -31.06 -20.12
CA TYR A 86 -16.61 -29.75 -19.46
C TYR A 86 -15.34 -28.94 -19.72
N LYS A 87 -14.17 -29.57 -19.63
CA LYS A 87 -12.89 -28.86 -19.85
C LYS A 87 -12.78 -28.31 -21.27
N GLU A 88 -13.22 -29.06 -22.27
CA GLU A 88 -13.19 -28.58 -23.64
C GLU A 88 -14.24 -27.49 -23.86
N ALA A 89 -15.46 -27.64 -23.36
CA ALA A 89 -16.49 -26.63 -23.43
C ALA A 89 -16.08 -25.30 -22.74
N VAL A 90 -15.40 -25.36 -21.59
CA VAL A 90 -14.83 -24.16 -20.91
C VAL A 90 -13.75 -23.53 -21.76
N LYS A 91 -12.93 -24.29 -22.44
CA LYS A 91 -11.89 -23.78 -23.34
C LYS A 91 -12.52 -23.03 -24.53
N GLU A 92 -13.57 -23.59 -25.15
CA GLU A 92 -14.33 -22.94 -26.20
C GLU A 92 -15.01 -21.65 -25.68
N LEU A 93 -15.63 -21.71 -24.50
CA LEU A 93 -16.25 -20.56 -23.85
C LEU A 93 -15.25 -19.42 -23.61
N LYS A 94 -14.07 -19.74 -23.10
CA LYS A 94 -12.99 -18.75 -22.91
C LYS A 94 -12.48 -18.20 -24.24
N ALA A 95 -12.38 -19.03 -25.26
CA ALA A 95 -11.96 -18.60 -26.59
C ALA A 95 -12.99 -17.67 -27.27
N SER A 96 -14.28 -17.85 -27.00
CA SER A 96 -15.35 -16.99 -27.54
C SER A 96 -15.40 -15.61 -26.88
N ARG A 97 -14.87 -15.47 -25.66
CA ARG A 97 -14.83 -14.20 -24.90
C ARG A 97 -13.44 -14.00 -24.29
N PRO A 98 -12.40 -13.72 -25.10
CA PRO A 98 -11.00 -13.69 -24.66
C PRO A 98 -10.66 -12.58 -23.66
N ASN A 99 -11.44 -11.51 -23.63
CA ASN A 99 -11.24 -10.37 -22.73
C ASN A 99 -11.90 -10.55 -21.35
N VAL A 100 -12.68 -11.63 -21.17
CA VAL A 100 -13.37 -11.90 -19.90
C VAL A 100 -12.45 -12.64 -18.94
N ARG A 101 -12.35 -12.14 -17.73
CA ARG A 101 -11.68 -12.79 -16.61
C ARG A 101 -12.64 -13.77 -15.96
N TRP A 102 -12.41 -15.04 -16.20
CA TRP A 102 -13.28 -16.13 -15.74
C TRP A 102 -12.97 -16.50 -14.30
N MET A 103 -13.99 -16.46 -13.45
CA MET A 103 -13.90 -16.73 -12.03
C MET A 103 -14.64 -18.03 -11.66
N LYS A 104 -14.31 -18.61 -10.50
CA LYS A 104 -15.20 -19.60 -9.87
C LYS A 104 -16.49 -18.89 -9.46
N LYS A 105 -17.61 -19.61 -9.56
CA LYS A 105 -18.92 -19.05 -9.18
C LYS A 105 -18.91 -18.48 -7.76
N ALA A 106 -18.36 -19.19 -6.79
CA ALA A 106 -18.28 -18.73 -5.41
C ALA A 106 -17.50 -17.42 -5.25
N ASP A 107 -16.41 -17.22 -6.01
CA ASP A 107 -15.61 -15.99 -5.97
C ASP A 107 -16.34 -14.82 -6.65
N TYR A 108 -17.07 -15.13 -7.73
CA TYR A 108 -17.91 -14.13 -8.42
C TYR A 108 -19.07 -13.69 -7.52
N ASP A 109 -19.81 -14.63 -6.93
CA ASP A 109 -20.93 -14.34 -6.03
C ASP A 109 -20.44 -13.56 -4.78
N LEU A 110 -19.27 -13.90 -4.24
CA LEU A 110 -18.63 -13.15 -3.17
C LEU A 110 -18.32 -11.71 -3.58
N SER A 111 -17.81 -11.51 -4.80
CA SER A 111 -17.53 -10.17 -5.32
C SER A 111 -18.76 -9.30 -5.42
N LEU A 112 -19.89 -9.87 -5.88
CA LEU A 112 -21.17 -9.17 -5.94
C LEU A 112 -21.72 -8.86 -4.56
N THR A 113 -21.64 -9.81 -3.62
CA THR A 113 -22.08 -9.59 -2.24
C THR A 113 -21.32 -8.46 -1.56
N MET A 114 -20.02 -8.39 -1.78
CA MET A 114 -19.19 -7.26 -1.29
C MET A 114 -19.52 -5.95 -1.99
N ALA A 115 -19.83 -5.98 -3.28
CA ALA A 115 -20.25 -4.80 -4.02
C ALA A 115 -21.58 -4.25 -3.46
N ASP A 116 -22.55 -5.13 -3.18
CA ASP A 116 -23.82 -4.74 -2.55
C ASP A 116 -23.61 -4.10 -1.17
N ALA A 117 -22.72 -4.67 -0.36
CA ALA A 117 -22.36 -4.10 0.94
C ALA A 117 -21.74 -2.70 0.81
N LEU A 118 -20.84 -2.50 -0.16
CA LEU A 118 -20.23 -1.21 -0.48
C LEU A 118 -21.27 -0.19 -0.96
N LEU A 119 -22.14 -0.56 -1.88
CA LEU A 119 -23.22 0.30 -2.40
C LEU A 119 -24.27 0.64 -1.34
N GLY A 120 -24.49 -0.26 -0.37
CA GLY A 120 -25.32 0.00 0.81
C GLY A 120 -24.72 1.01 1.80
N ASN A 121 -23.42 1.31 1.69
CA ASN A 121 -22.77 2.30 2.54
C ASN A 121 -23.12 3.72 2.10
N LYS A 122 -23.80 4.48 2.98
CA LYS A 122 -24.29 5.84 2.69
C LYS A 122 -23.17 6.79 2.25
N PHE A 123 -22.00 6.73 2.87
CA PHE A 123 -20.90 7.61 2.51
C PHE A 123 -20.45 7.41 1.05
N LEU A 124 -20.34 6.17 0.60
CA LEU A 124 -19.92 5.84 -0.75
C LEU A 124 -21.03 6.11 -1.78
N SER A 125 -22.26 5.65 -1.50
CA SER A 125 -23.38 5.78 -2.43
C SER A 125 -23.75 7.23 -2.75
N GLU A 126 -23.71 8.13 -1.75
CA GLU A 126 -23.91 9.57 -1.98
C GLU A 126 -22.87 10.18 -2.92
N ARG A 127 -21.62 9.70 -2.88
CA ARG A 127 -20.54 10.21 -3.73
C ARG A 127 -20.55 9.62 -5.12
N LEU A 128 -20.95 8.37 -5.26
CA LEU A 128 -21.19 7.75 -6.56
C LEU A 128 -22.38 8.37 -7.30
N ALA A 129 -23.40 8.83 -6.55
CA ALA A 129 -24.56 9.50 -7.12
C ALA A 129 -24.30 10.98 -7.51
N ASP A 130 -23.20 11.58 -7.08
CA ASP A 130 -22.82 12.94 -7.43
C ASP A 130 -22.35 13.00 -8.89
N VAL A 131 -23.06 13.78 -9.71
CA VAL A 131 -22.78 13.91 -11.14
C VAL A 131 -21.41 14.51 -11.48
N ASN A 132 -20.78 15.19 -10.52
CA ASN A 132 -19.44 15.76 -10.66
C ASN A 132 -18.33 14.75 -10.24
N SER A 133 -18.70 13.63 -9.68
CA SER A 133 -17.75 12.59 -9.31
C SER A 133 -17.15 11.90 -10.52
N LEU A 134 -15.83 11.68 -10.48
CA LEU A 134 -15.06 11.11 -11.57
C LEU A 134 -14.60 9.70 -11.19
N VAL A 135 -15.18 8.69 -11.81
CA VAL A 135 -14.88 7.27 -11.61
C VAL A 135 -13.79 6.85 -12.59
N GLU A 136 -12.74 6.18 -12.11
CA GLU A 136 -11.68 5.57 -12.93
C GLU A 136 -11.05 6.52 -13.99
N HIS A 137 -11.04 7.83 -13.71
CA HIS A 137 -10.42 8.80 -14.60
C HIS A 137 -8.90 8.79 -14.47
N SER A 138 -8.20 8.74 -15.60
CA SER A 138 -6.74 8.68 -15.67
C SER A 138 -6.12 10.07 -15.73
N GLY A 139 -5.01 10.25 -15.02
CA GLY A 139 -4.18 11.44 -15.09
C GLY A 139 -2.74 11.11 -15.48
N PHE A 140 -2.14 11.98 -16.29
CA PHE A 140 -0.75 11.86 -16.73
C PHE A 140 -0.02 13.14 -16.36
N PHE A 141 1.08 13.02 -15.63
CA PHE A 141 1.82 14.15 -15.07
C PHE A 141 3.32 13.88 -15.06
N THR A 142 4.10 14.94 -14.93
CA THR A 142 5.54 14.83 -14.71
C THR A 142 5.84 15.23 -13.26
N TYR A 143 6.61 14.42 -12.56
CA TYR A 143 7.03 14.70 -11.20
C TYR A 143 8.46 14.20 -10.96
N GLU A 144 9.33 15.07 -10.40
CA GLU A 144 10.76 14.77 -10.15
C GLU A 144 11.48 14.17 -11.38
N GLY A 145 11.15 14.66 -12.57
CA GLY A 145 11.72 14.20 -13.83
C GLY A 145 11.13 12.90 -14.40
N ALA A 146 10.24 12.23 -13.68
CA ALA A 146 9.55 11.03 -14.14
C ALA A 146 8.22 11.38 -14.84
N GLU A 147 7.94 10.74 -15.96
CA GLU A 147 6.59 10.69 -16.52
C GLU A 147 5.76 9.70 -15.70
N CYS A 148 4.70 10.17 -15.09
CA CYS A 148 3.87 9.45 -14.14
C CYS A 148 2.44 9.30 -14.63
N LYS A 149 1.72 8.33 -14.04
CA LYS A 149 0.28 8.13 -14.26
C LYS A 149 -0.43 7.84 -12.95
N LEU A 150 -1.68 8.24 -12.89
CA LEU A 150 -2.60 7.93 -11.80
C LEU A 150 -3.99 7.59 -12.34
N ARG A 151 -4.74 6.80 -11.59
CA ARG A 151 -6.15 6.52 -11.82
C ARG A 151 -6.78 6.23 -10.46
N PRO A 152 -7.36 7.23 -9.79
CA PRO A 152 -8.10 7.00 -8.55
C PRO A 152 -9.42 6.27 -8.85
N ASP A 153 -9.84 5.39 -7.96
CA ASP A 153 -11.11 4.68 -8.07
C ASP A 153 -12.27 5.68 -8.20
N LEU A 154 -12.26 6.70 -7.33
CA LEU A 154 -13.26 7.77 -7.35
C LEU A 154 -12.63 9.10 -6.91
N PHE A 155 -12.77 10.13 -7.70
CA PHE A 155 -12.41 11.49 -7.32
C PHE A 155 -13.67 12.38 -7.26
N CYS A 156 -13.89 13.03 -6.14
CA CYS A 156 -14.99 13.95 -5.89
C CYS A 156 -14.45 15.40 -5.88
N PRO A 157 -14.52 16.14 -7.01
CA PRO A 157 -13.91 17.48 -7.14
C PRO A 157 -14.43 18.48 -6.14
N ASP A 158 -15.74 18.54 -5.92
CA ASP A 158 -16.39 19.51 -5.03
C ASP A 158 -15.96 19.30 -3.56
N ALA A 159 -15.76 18.06 -3.16
CA ALA A 159 -15.24 17.70 -1.85
C ALA A 159 -13.71 17.70 -1.77
N LYS A 160 -12.99 17.88 -2.89
CA LYS A 160 -11.52 17.75 -3.01
C LYS A 160 -11.02 16.43 -2.44
N LEU A 161 -11.75 15.36 -2.71
CA LEU A 161 -11.62 14.07 -2.04
C LEU A 161 -11.33 12.96 -3.04
N VAL A 162 -10.28 12.17 -2.78
CA VAL A 162 -10.03 10.89 -3.42
C VAL A 162 -10.58 9.77 -2.54
N ILE A 163 -11.30 8.84 -3.14
CA ILE A 163 -11.77 7.62 -2.48
C ILE A 163 -11.15 6.43 -3.20
N ASP A 164 -10.70 5.47 -2.42
CA ASP A 164 -10.12 4.23 -2.91
C ASP A 164 -10.81 3.05 -2.19
N LEU A 165 -11.28 2.10 -2.97
CA LEU A 165 -11.98 0.93 -2.47
C LEU A 165 -10.98 -0.17 -2.11
N LYS A 166 -11.22 -0.88 -1.01
CA LYS A 166 -10.39 -2.02 -0.62
C LYS A 166 -11.23 -3.20 -0.17
N THR A 167 -10.87 -4.39 -0.62
CA THR A 167 -11.36 -5.63 -0.02
C THR A 167 -10.32 -6.18 0.95
N THR A 168 -10.75 -6.67 2.12
CA THR A 168 -9.84 -7.24 3.11
C THR A 168 -10.27 -8.63 3.54
N ALA A 169 -9.28 -9.54 3.69
CA ALA A 169 -9.49 -10.84 4.33
C ALA A 169 -9.45 -10.74 5.88
N GLY A 170 -8.93 -9.62 6.39
CA GLY A 170 -8.93 -9.29 7.81
C GLY A 170 -10.14 -8.44 8.18
N GLU A 171 -10.09 -7.85 9.37
CA GLU A 171 -11.15 -6.97 9.86
C GLU A 171 -11.07 -5.57 9.22
N ALA A 172 -12.21 -5.02 8.83
CA ALA A 172 -12.36 -3.63 8.44
C ALA A 172 -12.49 -2.68 9.66
N SER A 173 -12.24 -3.18 10.89
CA SER A 173 -12.19 -2.34 12.10
C SER A 173 -11.06 -1.30 12.01
N PRO A 174 -11.11 -0.18 12.78
CA PRO A 174 -10.03 0.81 12.79
C PRO A 174 -8.66 0.21 13.08
N ARG A 175 -8.59 -0.75 14.02
CA ARG A 175 -7.35 -1.44 14.38
C ARG A 175 -6.87 -2.38 13.27
N GLY A 176 -7.77 -3.20 12.72
CA GLY A 176 -7.46 -4.15 11.65
C GLY A 176 -6.99 -3.44 10.39
N PHE A 177 -7.73 -2.41 9.97
CA PHE A 177 -7.38 -1.66 8.78
C PHE A 177 -6.11 -0.80 8.95
N SER A 178 -5.86 -0.22 10.13
CA SER A 178 -4.59 0.48 10.40
C SER A 178 -3.37 -0.43 10.23
N SER A 179 -3.49 -1.70 10.59
CA SER A 179 -2.43 -2.70 10.34
C SER A 179 -2.25 -2.95 8.83
N SER A 180 -3.34 -3.01 8.08
CA SER A 180 -3.32 -3.14 6.62
C SER A 180 -2.71 -1.90 5.94
N VAL A 181 -3.04 -0.69 6.40
CA VAL A 181 -2.46 0.58 5.90
C VAL A 181 -0.94 0.55 6.01
N LYS A 182 -0.41 0.16 7.16
CA LYS A 182 1.04 0.05 7.40
C LYS A 182 1.67 -1.06 6.54
N ARG A 183 1.07 -2.25 6.57
CA ARG A 183 1.60 -3.44 5.88
C ARG A 183 1.67 -3.24 4.37
N TYR A 184 0.65 -2.63 3.79
CA TYR A 184 0.53 -2.46 2.34
C TYR A 184 0.97 -1.07 1.86
N GLY A 185 1.43 -0.17 2.75
CA GLY A 185 1.90 1.17 2.39
C GLY A 185 0.83 2.01 1.71
N TYR A 186 -0.39 2.02 2.26
CA TYR A 186 -1.49 2.79 1.69
C TYR A 186 -1.32 4.30 1.89
N THR A 187 -0.50 4.73 2.86
CA THR A 187 -0.09 6.14 3.00
C THR A 187 0.72 6.62 1.79
N PHE A 188 1.62 5.78 1.25
CA PHE A 188 2.34 6.06 0.01
C PHE A 188 1.39 6.20 -1.19
N GLN A 189 0.39 5.31 -1.29
CA GLN A 189 -0.64 5.39 -2.33
C GLN A 189 -1.39 6.72 -2.25
N ALA A 190 -1.84 7.13 -1.07
CA ALA A 190 -2.53 8.40 -0.88
C ALA A 190 -1.65 9.60 -1.24
N ALA A 191 -0.38 9.59 -0.85
CA ALA A 191 0.59 10.64 -1.20
C ALA A 191 0.79 10.73 -2.71
N TRP A 192 0.91 9.59 -3.40
CA TRP A 192 1.03 9.53 -4.86
C TRP A 192 -0.16 10.18 -5.57
N TYR A 193 -1.38 9.83 -5.19
CA TYR A 193 -2.57 10.35 -5.84
C TYR A 193 -2.77 11.84 -5.59
N LEU A 194 -2.62 12.28 -4.33
CA LEU A 194 -2.79 13.71 -4.01
C LEU A 194 -1.72 14.57 -4.66
N GLU A 195 -0.47 14.12 -4.69
CA GLU A 195 0.63 14.84 -5.32
C GLU A 195 0.51 14.85 -6.84
N GLY A 196 0.09 13.74 -7.44
CA GLY A 196 -0.17 13.67 -8.87
C GLY A 196 -1.31 14.59 -9.30
N LEU A 197 -2.42 14.63 -8.57
CA LEU A 197 -3.51 15.57 -8.81
C LEU A 197 -3.04 17.03 -8.64
N ARG A 198 -2.25 17.32 -7.60
CA ARG A 198 -1.65 18.63 -7.39
C ARG A 198 -0.76 19.04 -8.58
N SER A 199 0.04 18.12 -9.10
CA SER A 199 0.91 18.36 -10.27
C SER A 199 0.11 18.64 -11.55
N LEU A 200 -1.13 18.15 -11.63
CA LEU A 200 -2.08 18.46 -12.70
C LEU A 200 -2.84 19.78 -12.48
N GLY A 201 -2.61 20.47 -11.35
CA GLY A 201 -3.35 21.67 -10.96
C GLY A 201 -4.76 21.38 -10.45
N ILE A 202 -5.04 20.13 -10.08
CA ILE A 202 -6.35 19.68 -9.59
C ILE A 202 -6.32 19.68 -8.06
N PRO A 203 -7.18 20.47 -7.38
CA PRO A 203 -7.18 20.56 -5.94
C PRO A 203 -7.78 19.29 -5.31
N ALA A 204 -6.94 18.47 -4.70
CA ALA A 204 -7.33 17.34 -3.87
C ALA A 204 -6.60 17.43 -2.53
N THR A 205 -7.33 17.34 -1.42
CA THR A 205 -6.78 17.59 -0.07
C THR A 205 -7.03 16.44 0.90
N SER A 206 -7.90 15.51 0.54
CA SER A 206 -8.31 14.41 1.41
C SER A 206 -8.25 13.07 0.67
N PHE A 207 -7.86 12.03 1.41
CA PHE A 207 -7.86 10.67 0.93
C PHE A 207 -8.62 9.77 1.90
N VAL A 208 -9.58 9.00 1.37
CA VAL A 208 -10.44 8.11 2.15
C VAL A 208 -10.37 6.70 1.55
N PHE A 209 -10.24 5.72 2.41
CA PHE A 209 -10.46 4.32 2.06
C PHE A 209 -11.87 3.90 2.46
N VAL A 210 -12.56 3.18 1.56
CA VAL A 210 -13.78 2.44 1.86
C VAL A 210 -13.44 0.96 1.76
N VAL A 211 -13.55 0.25 2.86
CA VAL A 211 -13.01 -1.10 3.03
C VAL A 211 -14.13 -2.06 3.33
N VAL A 212 -14.23 -3.17 2.59
CA VAL A 212 -15.20 -4.23 2.83
C VAL A 212 -14.50 -5.53 3.23
N GLU A 213 -15.06 -6.23 4.22
CA GLU A 213 -14.59 -7.55 4.63
C GLU A 213 -15.03 -8.64 3.67
N LYS A 214 -14.10 -9.57 3.33
CA LYS A 214 -14.44 -10.77 2.54
C LYS A 214 -15.30 -11.76 3.33
N ALA A 215 -15.16 -11.78 4.65
CA ALA A 215 -15.96 -12.63 5.53
C ALA A 215 -17.32 -12.01 5.84
N PRO A 216 -18.40 -12.80 5.95
CA PRO A 216 -19.67 -12.32 6.45
C PRO A 216 -19.53 -11.70 7.87
N PRO A 217 -20.25 -10.63 8.18
CA PRO A 217 -21.37 -10.03 7.42
C PRO A 217 -20.95 -9.00 6.36
N HIS A 218 -19.72 -9.01 5.86
CA HIS A 218 -19.17 -8.06 4.88
C HIS A 218 -19.21 -6.61 5.39
N ALA A 219 -18.78 -6.42 6.63
CA ALA A 219 -18.79 -5.13 7.28
C ALA A 219 -17.95 -4.12 6.48
N VAL A 220 -18.45 -2.88 6.38
CA VAL A 220 -17.80 -1.80 5.65
C VAL A 220 -17.25 -0.76 6.63
N GLY A 221 -15.96 -0.45 6.50
CA GLY A 221 -15.28 0.63 7.20
C GLY A 221 -14.97 1.81 6.28
N VAL A 222 -15.03 3.03 6.78
CA VAL A 222 -14.68 4.25 6.04
C VAL A 222 -13.62 5.02 6.82
N TYR A 223 -12.44 5.24 6.22
CA TYR A 223 -11.29 5.78 6.93
C TYR A 223 -10.59 6.88 6.15
N ARG A 224 -10.47 8.04 6.75
CA ARG A 224 -9.66 9.14 6.23
C ARG A 224 -8.24 9.05 6.81
N LEU A 225 -7.24 9.14 5.96
CA LEU A 225 -5.86 9.29 6.41
C LEU A 225 -5.59 10.71 6.90
N SER A 226 -4.71 10.84 7.90
CA SER A 226 -4.27 12.15 8.37
C SER A 226 -3.38 12.81 7.32
N GLY A 227 -3.51 14.14 7.16
CA GLY A 227 -2.65 14.89 6.25
C GLY A 227 -1.17 14.87 6.65
N SER A 228 -0.86 14.66 7.93
CA SER A 228 0.52 14.48 8.42
C SER A 228 1.13 13.18 7.94
N ASP A 229 0.40 12.07 8.05
CA ASP A 229 0.88 10.75 7.61
C ASP A 229 1.09 10.72 6.09
N ILE A 230 0.18 11.33 5.34
CA ILE A 230 0.32 11.44 3.88
C ILE A 230 1.56 12.28 3.52
N ARG A 231 1.75 13.44 4.16
CA ARG A 231 2.93 14.30 3.90
C ARG A 231 4.25 13.63 4.25
N ALA A 232 4.27 12.79 5.27
CA ALA A 232 5.47 12.05 5.67
C ALA A 232 5.97 11.10 4.56
N GLU A 233 5.12 10.70 3.62
CA GLU A 233 5.49 9.83 2.51
C GLU A 233 6.05 10.58 1.28
N LEU A 234 5.89 11.91 1.21
CA LEU A 234 6.35 12.68 0.04
C LEU A 234 7.83 12.49 -0.31
N PRO A 235 8.78 12.44 0.65
CA PRO A 235 10.17 12.19 0.32
C PRO A 235 10.39 10.83 -0.37
N ARG A 236 9.61 9.83 0.01
CA ARG A 236 9.67 8.48 -0.59
C ARG A 236 9.10 8.49 -2.00
N VAL A 237 7.97 9.16 -2.23
CA VAL A 237 7.40 9.34 -3.57
C VAL A 237 8.38 10.07 -4.49
N GLN A 238 9.03 11.13 -3.99
CA GLN A 238 10.06 11.87 -4.73
C GLN A 238 11.26 11.01 -5.07
N SER A 239 11.75 10.23 -4.10
CA SER A 239 12.86 9.31 -4.30
C SER A 239 12.57 8.27 -5.38
N ALA A 240 11.38 7.63 -5.33
CA ALA A 240 10.97 6.67 -6.34
C ALA A 240 10.89 7.28 -7.74
N CYS A 241 10.35 8.50 -7.86
CA CYS A 241 10.29 9.21 -9.15
C CYS A 241 11.68 9.54 -9.70
N ARG A 242 12.58 10.07 -8.87
CA ARG A 242 13.98 10.35 -9.28
C ARG A 242 14.72 9.09 -9.70
N THR A 243 14.60 8.02 -8.93
CA THR A 243 15.21 6.72 -9.26
C THR A 243 14.71 6.21 -10.61
N TRP A 244 13.39 6.26 -10.82
CA TRP A 244 12.79 5.87 -12.10
C TRP A 244 13.33 6.71 -13.27
N ALA A 245 13.31 8.04 -13.13
CA ALA A 245 13.78 8.95 -14.18
C ALA A 245 15.25 8.70 -14.53
N THR A 246 16.10 8.49 -13.52
CA THR A 246 17.52 8.19 -13.71
C THR A 246 17.71 6.86 -14.43
N CYS A 247 17.07 5.79 -13.96
CA CYS A 247 17.18 4.47 -14.57
C CYS A 247 16.70 4.48 -16.02
N LYS A 248 15.56 5.14 -16.28
CA LYS A 248 14.96 5.21 -17.61
C LYS A 248 15.81 6.04 -18.57
N SER A 249 16.37 7.17 -18.14
CA SER A 249 17.19 8.04 -18.98
C SER A 249 18.54 7.42 -19.36
N ALA A 250 19.11 6.66 -18.44
CA ALA A 250 20.40 5.97 -18.66
C ALA A 250 20.23 4.57 -19.28
N ASP A 251 19.01 4.02 -19.28
CA ASP A 251 18.71 2.61 -19.55
C ASP A 251 19.55 1.64 -18.70
N VAL A 252 19.81 2.02 -17.46
CA VAL A 252 20.57 1.24 -16.49
C VAL A 252 19.69 0.97 -15.25
N TRP A 253 19.50 -0.30 -14.96
CA TRP A 253 18.63 -0.77 -13.88
C TRP A 253 19.45 -1.55 -12.85
N PRO A 254 20.10 -0.87 -11.88
CA PRO A 254 21.05 -1.51 -10.98
C PRO A 254 20.37 -2.51 -10.02
N GLY A 255 21.12 -3.56 -9.68
CA GLY A 255 20.81 -4.52 -8.62
C GLY A 255 21.24 -4.01 -7.25
N TYR A 256 21.75 -4.91 -6.40
CA TYR A 256 22.24 -4.52 -5.08
C TYR A 256 23.60 -3.83 -5.19
N SER A 257 24.69 -4.56 -5.24
CA SER A 257 26.03 -4.02 -5.37
C SER A 257 26.87 -4.94 -6.24
N ASP A 258 27.73 -4.36 -7.08
CA ASP A 258 28.73 -5.10 -7.87
C ASP A 258 30.02 -5.34 -7.05
N GLU A 259 30.11 -4.73 -5.86
CA GLU A 259 31.25 -4.88 -4.95
C GLU A 259 30.89 -5.72 -3.74
N CYS A 260 31.92 -6.32 -3.11
CA CYS A 260 31.73 -7.00 -1.83
C CYS A 260 31.40 -6.00 -0.74
N VAL A 261 30.20 -6.13 -0.18
CA VAL A 261 29.72 -5.30 0.93
C VAL A 261 29.84 -6.08 2.22
N GLU A 262 30.49 -5.52 3.22
CA GLU A 262 30.54 -6.09 4.55
C GLU A 262 29.11 -6.03 5.16
N LEU A 263 28.59 -7.18 5.56
CA LEU A 263 27.30 -7.27 6.23
C LEU A 263 27.47 -6.99 7.73
N ASP A 264 26.99 -5.84 8.15
CA ASP A 264 26.73 -5.63 9.56
C ASP A 264 25.38 -6.29 9.92
N LEU A 265 25.43 -7.33 10.73
CA LEU A 265 24.23 -8.07 11.16
C LEU A 265 23.39 -7.30 12.18
N HIS A 266 23.89 -6.16 12.69
CA HIS A 266 23.23 -5.37 13.72
C HIS A 266 22.58 -4.05 13.27
N PRO A 267 22.86 -3.47 12.07
CA PRO A 267 22.26 -2.18 11.67
C PRO A 267 20.74 -2.25 11.42
N PHE A 268 20.22 -3.47 11.21
CA PHE A 268 18.78 -3.71 11.01
C PHE A 268 18.09 -4.26 12.26
N SER A 269 18.81 -4.44 13.37
CA SER A 269 18.11 -4.46 14.63
C SER A 269 17.45 -3.09 14.73
N ASP A 270 16.12 -3.04 14.71
CA ASP A 270 15.38 -1.94 15.31
C ASP A 270 16.18 -1.51 16.54
N LYS A 271 16.62 -0.24 16.59
CA LYS A 271 17.43 0.30 17.68
C LYS A 271 17.07 -0.44 18.93
N ARG A 272 17.91 -1.41 19.33
CA ARG A 272 17.60 -2.36 20.39
C ARG A 272 17.21 -1.56 21.60
N ARG A 273 15.95 -1.58 21.91
CA ARG A 273 15.47 -0.85 23.09
C ARG A 273 15.67 -1.74 24.31
N LEU A 274 16.32 -1.18 25.30
CA LEU A 274 16.56 -1.85 26.56
C LEU A 274 15.48 -1.46 27.56
N SER A 275 14.91 -2.45 28.22
CA SER A 275 14.11 -2.26 29.44
C SER A 275 15.01 -1.95 30.62
N LEU A 276 14.45 -1.41 31.70
CA LEU A 276 15.19 -1.15 32.94
C LEU A 276 15.88 -2.39 33.49
N ARG A 277 15.28 -3.57 33.30
CA ARG A 277 15.88 -4.86 33.71
C ARG A 277 17.11 -5.18 32.85
N GLU A 278 17.05 -5.06 31.55
CA GLU A 278 18.18 -5.30 30.66
C GLU A 278 19.30 -4.29 30.86
N ILE A 279 18.97 -3.04 31.18
CA ILE A 279 19.94 -2.02 31.59
C ILE A 279 20.67 -2.44 32.85
N GLN A 280 19.96 -2.94 33.83
CA GLN A 280 20.57 -3.44 35.08
C GLN A 280 21.47 -4.65 34.82
N GLU A 281 21.03 -5.58 34.00
CA GLU A 281 21.80 -6.79 33.65
C GLU A 281 23.06 -6.45 32.84
N GLN A 282 22.97 -5.50 31.89
CA GLN A 282 24.05 -5.21 30.96
C GLN A 282 25.05 -4.15 31.48
N PHE A 283 24.58 -3.15 32.20
CA PHE A 283 25.37 -1.99 32.65
C PHE A 283 25.56 -1.92 34.16
N GLY A 284 24.94 -2.81 34.95
CA GLY A 284 24.95 -2.74 36.40
C GLY A 284 24.20 -1.53 36.98
N ALA A 285 23.47 -0.79 36.16
CA ALA A 285 22.75 0.42 36.56
C ALA A 285 21.43 0.02 37.24
N THR A 286 21.24 0.44 38.49
CA THR A 286 19.95 0.27 39.16
C THR A 286 18.85 1.00 38.42
N PRO A 287 17.56 0.61 38.57
CA PRO A 287 16.46 1.32 37.91
C PRO A 287 16.41 2.83 38.24
N TYR A 288 16.82 3.22 39.45
CA TYR A 288 16.93 4.62 39.83
C TYR A 288 18.02 5.35 39.02
N LEU A 289 19.22 4.76 38.95
CA LEU A 289 20.35 5.32 38.24
C LEU A 289 20.09 5.37 36.73
N ALA A 290 19.44 4.33 36.18
CA ALA A 290 19.04 4.30 34.76
C ALA A 290 18.05 5.43 34.44
N ASN A 291 17.06 5.70 35.29
CA ASN A 291 16.14 6.81 35.11
C ASN A 291 16.88 8.17 35.19
N GLN A 292 17.78 8.34 36.15
CA GLN A 292 18.59 9.57 36.26
C GLN A 292 19.38 9.84 35.00
N VAL A 293 20.03 8.84 34.41
CA VAL A 293 20.78 8.96 33.14
C VAL A 293 19.84 9.29 31.99
N MET A 294 18.69 8.63 31.90
CA MET A 294 17.72 8.92 30.84
C MET A 294 17.19 10.36 30.90
N ASP A 295 16.96 10.87 32.10
CA ASP A 295 16.44 12.23 32.31
C ASP A 295 17.54 13.28 32.08
N GLU A 296 18.77 13.07 32.63
CA GLU A 296 19.90 14.00 32.48
C GLU A 296 20.36 14.16 31.03
N TYR A 297 20.34 13.07 30.26
CA TYR A 297 20.74 13.08 28.85
C TYR A 297 19.56 13.22 27.88
N HIS A 298 18.35 13.48 28.35
CA HIS A 298 17.12 13.68 27.57
C HIS A 298 16.87 12.55 26.54
N LEU A 299 17.04 11.30 26.96
CA LEU A 299 16.92 10.15 26.04
C LEU A 299 15.46 9.90 25.64
N ASP A 300 15.25 9.44 24.39
CA ASP A 300 13.93 9.06 23.89
C ASP A 300 13.42 7.78 24.58
N VAL A 301 12.56 7.98 25.57
CA VAL A 301 11.96 6.90 26.36
C VAL A 301 10.62 6.52 25.78
N LYS A 302 10.40 5.23 25.54
CA LYS A 302 9.14 4.67 25.06
C LYS A 302 8.61 3.59 25.98
N TRP A 303 7.29 3.47 26.02
CA TRP A 303 6.63 2.36 26.69
C TRP A 303 6.23 1.30 25.67
N ILE A 304 6.69 0.05 25.87
CA ILE A 304 6.31 -1.12 25.07
C ILE A 304 5.55 -2.07 26.00
N GLY A 305 4.23 -2.08 25.86
CA GLY A 305 3.36 -2.70 26.88
C GLY A 305 3.52 -1.99 28.21
N ASN A 306 3.82 -2.73 29.28
CA ASN A 306 4.05 -2.20 30.63
C ASN A 306 5.55 -1.94 30.94
N ARG A 307 6.42 -1.93 29.93
CA ARG A 307 7.87 -1.77 30.12
C ARG A 307 8.35 -0.42 29.58
N LYS A 308 9.00 0.35 30.46
CA LYS A 308 9.75 1.56 30.06
C LYS A 308 11.02 1.10 29.33
N THR A 309 11.28 1.65 28.16
CA THR A 309 12.42 1.27 27.30
C THR A 309 13.12 2.49 26.71
N VAL A 310 14.41 2.35 26.44
CA VAL A 310 15.28 3.35 25.82
C VAL A 310 16.13 2.70 24.73
N ASP A 311 16.57 3.45 23.74
CA ASP A 311 17.52 2.95 22.73
C ASP A 311 18.83 2.49 23.38
N ALA A 312 19.34 1.32 23.00
CA ALA A 312 20.53 0.72 23.60
C ALA A 312 21.80 1.54 23.34
N GLY A 313 21.96 2.07 22.14
CA GLY A 313 23.11 2.89 21.74
C GLY A 313 23.09 4.24 22.43
N ASP A 314 21.92 4.89 22.47
CA ASP A 314 21.75 6.17 23.14
C ASP A 314 22.02 6.03 24.64
N PHE A 315 21.49 4.97 25.28
CA PHE A 315 21.75 4.70 26.68
C PHE A 315 23.24 4.41 26.94
N GLN A 316 23.89 3.60 26.12
CA GLN A 316 25.31 3.27 26.27
C GLN A 316 26.20 4.52 26.22
N ASN A 317 25.91 5.44 25.28
CA ASN A 317 26.67 6.68 25.16
C ASN A 317 26.46 7.60 26.36
N ALA A 318 25.22 7.78 26.79
CA ALA A 318 24.85 8.55 27.97
C ALA A 318 25.48 7.96 29.25
N TRP A 319 25.47 6.64 29.41
CA TRP A 319 26.06 5.93 30.54
C TRP A 319 27.57 6.16 30.64
N ARG A 320 28.29 6.10 29.51
CA ARG A 320 29.73 6.42 29.46
C ARG A 320 30.02 7.85 29.92
N GLY A 321 29.21 8.81 29.41
CA GLY A 321 29.33 10.22 29.83
C GLY A 321 29.06 10.43 31.30
N PHE A 322 28.05 9.78 31.85
CA PHE A 322 27.66 9.84 33.25
C PHE A 322 28.78 9.26 34.16
N GLN A 323 29.37 8.11 33.80
CA GLN A 323 30.48 7.52 34.53
C GLN A 323 31.75 8.41 34.50
N ALA A 324 32.06 8.99 33.31
CA ALA A 324 33.20 9.90 33.19
C ALA A 324 33.03 11.21 34.01
N GLY A 325 31.79 11.69 34.14
CA GLY A 325 31.48 12.81 35.02
C GLY A 325 31.65 12.51 36.51
N LYS A 326 31.26 11.31 36.96
CA LYS A 326 31.45 10.86 38.33
C LYS A 326 32.94 10.73 38.72
N ASN A 327 33.75 10.13 37.82
CA ASN A 327 35.17 9.97 38.09
C ASN A 327 35.88 11.32 38.26
N LYS A 328 35.49 12.36 37.48
CA LYS A 328 36.04 13.72 37.63
C LYS A 328 35.63 14.43 38.91
N SER A 329 34.45 14.11 39.46
CA SER A 329 34.00 14.68 40.75
C SER A 329 34.64 13.99 41.97
N GLU A 330 35.04 12.72 41.84
CA GLU A 330 35.76 11.96 42.89
C GLU A 330 37.28 12.30 42.91
N GLU A 331 37.88 12.66 41.78
CA GLU A 331 39.26 13.13 41.69
C GLU A 331 39.45 14.60 42.17
N ALA A 332 38.35 15.35 42.25
CA ALA A 332 38.34 16.77 42.61
C ALA A 332 37.93 17.00 44.08
N ALA A 333 37.60 15.96 44.83
CA ALA A 333 37.21 15.98 46.26
C ALA A 333 38.30 15.33 47.13
#